data_a0d55b0d0605e0f30e55acf91c9210af
#
_entry.id   a0d55b0d0605e0f30e55acf91c9210af
#
_cell.length_a   1.000
_cell.length_b   1.000
_cell.length_c   1.000
_cell.angle_alpha   90.00
_cell.angle_beta   90.00
_cell.angle_gamma   90.00
#
_symmetry.space_group_name_H-M   'P 1'
#
loop_
_entity.id
_entity.type
_entity.pdbx_description
1 polymer ?
#
loop_
_entity_poly.entity_id
_entity_poly.type
_entity_poly.pdbx_seq_one_letter_code
_entity_poly.pdbx_strand_id
1 'polypeptide(L)'
;LGRPPATSSAETQQRVLLVAREIFAIRGFEATTNRTIAEAAGITSGALYHYFGSKIALYMAVHEDVQSRVYAKFNEAVEGHETFLAKFEAILDAAHEMNVEDASVARFVGAVRVDAARHPDMAAAVQPHALQRQAFFTELIDIGIANGEISPKNRLMTQAFILAVLIGLTDAS
;
A
#
# COMPACT_ATOMS: atom_id res chain seq x y z
N LEU A 1 -8.31 29.67 -29.36
CA LEU A 1 -7.98 29.03 -28.08
C LEU A 1 -8.28 27.56 -28.23
N GLY A 2 -7.23 26.75 -28.44
CA GLY A 2 -7.34 25.30 -28.58
C GLY A 2 -7.80 24.66 -27.26
N ARG A 3 -8.77 23.74 -27.36
CA ARG A 3 -9.21 22.86 -26.26
C ARG A 3 -7.96 22.09 -25.77
N PRO A 4 -7.63 22.07 -24.45
CA PRO A 4 -6.52 21.26 -23.99
C PRO A 4 -6.71 19.81 -24.44
N PRO A 5 -5.63 19.06 -24.72
CA PRO A 5 -5.72 17.67 -25.15
C PRO A 5 -6.54 16.89 -24.12
N ALA A 6 -7.52 16.12 -24.59
CA ALA A 6 -8.36 15.30 -23.72
C ALA A 6 -7.44 14.33 -22.96
N THR A 7 -7.29 14.54 -21.66
CA THR A 7 -6.59 13.61 -20.77
C THR A 7 -7.20 12.23 -20.98
N SER A 8 -6.39 11.19 -21.18
CA SER A 8 -6.91 9.84 -21.38
C SER A 8 -7.68 9.39 -20.13
N SER A 9 -8.64 8.48 -20.31
CA SER A 9 -9.39 7.90 -19.18
C SER A 9 -8.45 7.28 -18.14
N ALA A 10 -7.38 6.64 -18.57
CA ALA A 10 -6.36 6.03 -17.72
C ALA A 10 -5.58 7.10 -16.90
N GLU A 11 -5.16 8.19 -17.53
CA GLU A 11 -4.48 9.29 -16.83
C GLU A 11 -5.39 9.95 -15.79
N THR A 12 -6.69 10.09 -16.11
CA THR A 12 -7.67 10.62 -15.16
C THR A 12 -7.85 9.68 -13.96
N GLN A 13 -7.94 8.36 -14.18
CA GLN A 13 -8.01 7.37 -13.11
C GLN A 13 -6.77 7.42 -12.22
N GLN A 14 -5.57 7.44 -12.79
CA GLN A 14 -4.31 7.51 -12.02
C GLN A 14 -4.25 8.79 -11.17
N ARG A 15 -4.64 9.93 -11.73
CA ARG A 15 -4.72 11.19 -10.96
C ARG A 15 -5.71 11.10 -9.81
N VAL A 16 -6.87 10.47 -10.02
CA VAL A 16 -7.86 10.27 -8.95
C VAL A 16 -7.30 9.36 -7.86
N LEU A 17 -6.63 8.26 -8.19
CA LEU A 17 -6.02 7.35 -7.22
C LEU A 17 -4.97 8.05 -6.36
N LEU A 18 -4.10 8.87 -6.98
CA LEU A 18 -3.09 9.65 -6.27
C LEU A 18 -3.71 10.64 -5.28
N VAL A 19 -4.65 11.46 -5.75
CA VAL A 19 -5.33 12.46 -4.92
C VAL A 19 -6.16 11.80 -3.81
N ALA A 20 -6.85 10.71 -4.11
CA ALA A 20 -7.63 9.96 -3.13
C ALA A 20 -6.72 9.35 -2.05
N ARG A 21 -5.55 8.81 -2.42
CA ARG A 21 -4.56 8.30 -1.48
C ARG A 21 -4.13 9.38 -0.48
N GLU A 22 -3.72 10.55 -0.97
CA GLU A 22 -3.30 11.66 -0.12
C GLU A 22 -4.39 12.09 0.87
N ILE A 23 -5.63 12.20 0.40
CA ILE A 23 -6.76 12.62 1.23
C ILE A 23 -7.10 11.53 2.26
N PHE A 24 -7.16 10.26 1.86
CA PHE A 24 -7.43 9.15 2.77
C PHE A 24 -6.31 8.96 3.80
N ALA A 25 -5.05 9.14 3.41
CA ALA A 25 -3.90 9.08 4.31
C ALA A 25 -3.97 10.10 5.46
N ILE A 26 -4.52 11.29 5.18
CA ILE A 26 -4.59 12.37 6.17
C ILE A 26 -5.90 12.32 6.98
N ARG A 27 -7.03 12.04 6.33
CA ARG A 27 -8.38 12.17 6.93
C ARG A 27 -9.01 10.85 7.34
N GLY A 28 -8.47 9.73 6.85
CA GLY A 28 -9.10 8.41 6.96
C GLY A 28 -10.33 8.26 6.07
N PHE A 29 -10.89 7.06 6.07
CA PHE A 29 -12.04 6.71 5.24
C PHE A 29 -13.30 7.51 5.61
N GLU A 30 -13.66 7.56 6.90
CA GLU A 30 -14.92 8.16 7.35
C GLU A 30 -15.04 9.64 7.03
N ALA A 31 -14.02 10.43 7.36
CA ALA A 31 -14.03 11.89 7.18
C ALA A 31 -13.85 12.34 5.73
N THR A 32 -13.57 11.41 4.81
CA THR A 32 -13.39 11.70 3.38
C THR A 32 -14.70 11.52 2.62
N THR A 33 -15.01 12.46 1.74
CA THR A 33 -16.19 12.40 0.85
C THR A 33 -15.77 12.29 -0.62
N ASN A 34 -16.59 11.63 -1.44
CA ASN A 34 -16.38 11.58 -2.89
C ASN A 34 -16.32 12.97 -3.53
N ARG A 35 -17.07 13.92 -2.98
CA ARG A 35 -17.05 15.31 -3.44
C ARG A 35 -15.67 15.95 -3.23
N THR A 36 -15.10 15.80 -2.04
CA THR A 36 -13.76 16.33 -1.73
C THR A 36 -12.69 15.77 -2.68
N ILE A 37 -12.74 14.46 -2.95
CA ILE A 37 -11.79 13.82 -3.88
C ILE A 37 -12.01 14.31 -5.31
N ALA A 38 -13.26 14.38 -5.77
CA ALA A 38 -13.57 14.83 -7.13
C ALA A 38 -13.12 16.28 -7.38
N GLU A 39 -13.38 17.18 -6.43
CA GLU A 39 -12.95 18.58 -6.48
C GLU A 39 -11.41 18.67 -6.54
N ALA A 40 -10.69 17.95 -5.68
CA ALA A 40 -9.23 17.93 -5.66
C ALA A 40 -8.62 17.30 -6.92
N ALA A 41 -9.26 16.27 -7.50
CA ALA A 41 -8.84 15.65 -8.75
C ALA A 41 -9.25 16.43 -10.02
N GLY A 42 -9.99 17.55 -9.89
CA GLY A 42 -10.45 18.36 -11.01
C GLY A 42 -11.47 17.67 -11.91
N ILE A 43 -12.35 16.82 -11.33
CA ILE A 43 -13.43 16.13 -12.01
C ILE A 43 -14.77 16.34 -11.29
N THR A 44 -15.88 15.97 -11.94
CA THR A 44 -17.20 15.98 -11.29
C THR A 44 -17.39 14.74 -10.39
N SER A 45 -18.24 14.84 -9.36
CA SER A 45 -18.63 13.67 -8.56
C SER A 45 -19.28 12.58 -9.41
N GLY A 46 -20.04 12.94 -10.44
CA GLY A 46 -20.62 11.98 -11.38
C GLY A 46 -19.56 11.21 -12.16
N ALA A 47 -18.49 11.87 -12.61
CA ALA A 47 -17.36 11.21 -13.26
C ALA A 47 -16.63 10.26 -12.29
N LEU A 48 -16.44 10.67 -11.03
CA LEU A 48 -15.84 9.81 -10.01
C LEU A 48 -16.66 8.53 -9.80
N TYR A 49 -17.99 8.66 -9.68
CA TYR A 49 -18.88 7.49 -9.57
C TYR A 49 -18.85 6.60 -10.81
N HIS A 50 -18.70 7.19 -11.99
CA HIS A 50 -18.55 6.42 -13.23
C HIS A 50 -17.29 5.56 -13.23
N TYR A 51 -16.17 6.07 -12.68
CA TYR A 51 -14.90 5.33 -12.62
C TYR A 51 -14.87 4.26 -11.53
N PHE A 52 -15.42 4.54 -10.36
CA PHE A 52 -15.19 3.71 -9.17
C PHE A 52 -16.46 3.17 -8.52
N GLY A 53 -17.63 3.64 -8.90
CA GLY A 53 -18.93 3.15 -8.40
C GLY A 53 -19.28 3.57 -6.98
N SER A 54 -18.35 3.53 -6.03
CA SER A 54 -18.58 3.89 -4.62
C SER A 54 -17.31 4.38 -3.92
N LYS A 55 -17.46 4.99 -2.73
CA LYS A 55 -16.31 5.43 -1.90
C LYS A 55 -15.44 4.24 -1.48
N ILE A 56 -16.06 3.12 -1.09
CA ILE A 56 -15.32 1.93 -0.69
C ILE A 56 -14.60 1.31 -1.88
N ALA A 57 -15.22 1.27 -3.07
CA ALA A 57 -14.56 0.76 -4.27
C ALA A 57 -13.37 1.64 -4.68
N LEU A 58 -13.47 2.97 -4.57
CA LEU A 58 -12.35 3.88 -4.77
C LEU A 58 -11.24 3.62 -3.74
N TYR A 59 -11.59 3.47 -2.45
CA TYR A 59 -10.62 3.19 -1.40
C TYR A 59 -9.86 1.88 -1.67
N MET A 60 -10.58 0.84 -2.09
CA MET A 60 -9.97 -0.44 -2.46
C MET A 60 -9.11 -0.36 -3.72
N ALA A 61 -9.50 0.46 -4.71
CA ALA A 61 -8.66 0.70 -5.89
C ALA A 61 -7.36 1.43 -5.52
N VAL A 62 -7.41 2.40 -4.59
CA VAL A 62 -6.21 3.04 -4.03
C VAL A 62 -5.34 2.02 -3.29
N HIS A 63 -5.96 1.14 -2.49
CA HIS A 63 -5.22 0.10 -1.76
C HIS A 63 -4.52 -0.87 -2.72
N GLU A 64 -5.19 -1.31 -3.77
CA GLU A 64 -4.61 -2.15 -4.83
C GLU A 64 -3.41 -1.48 -5.51
N ASP A 65 -3.56 -0.21 -5.93
CA ASP A 65 -2.47 0.57 -6.55
C ASP A 65 -1.25 0.65 -5.62
N VAL A 66 -1.48 0.97 -4.34
CA VAL A 66 -0.42 1.06 -3.33
C VAL A 66 0.26 -0.30 -3.11
N GLN A 67 -0.51 -1.38 -2.94
CA GLN A 67 0.06 -2.71 -2.73
C GLN A 67 0.89 -3.17 -3.94
N SER A 68 0.37 -2.98 -5.16
CA SER A 68 1.09 -3.32 -6.39
C SER A 68 2.44 -2.60 -6.48
N ARG A 69 2.47 -1.30 -6.17
CA ARG A 69 3.71 -0.49 -6.19
C ARG A 69 4.70 -0.90 -5.11
N VAL A 70 4.22 -1.10 -3.88
CA VAL A 70 5.07 -1.51 -2.75
C VAL A 70 5.72 -2.87 -3.03
N TYR A 71 4.94 -3.86 -3.47
CA TYR A 71 5.49 -5.19 -3.72
C TYR A 71 6.32 -5.28 -5.00
N ALA A 72 6.03 -4.47 -6.02
CA ALA A 72 6.92 -4.35 -7.18
C ALA A 72 8.30 -3.85 -6.74
N LYS A 73 8.35 -2.79 -5.92
CA LYS A 73 9.61 -2.24 -5.38
C LYS A 73 10.34 -3.24 -4.47
N PHE A 74 9.62 -3.96 -3.61
CA PHE A 74 10.21 -4.97 -2.74
C PHE A 74 10.76 -6.18 -3.52
N ASN A 75 10.04 -6.65 -4.53
CA ASN A 75 10.52 -7.73 -5.39
C ASN A 75 11.81 -7.31 -6.12
N GLU A 76 11.85 -6.10 -6.70
CA GLU A 76 13.05 -5.55 -7.31
C GLU A 76 14.21 -5.45 -6.31
N ALA A 77 13.94 -4.96 -5.10
CA ALA A 77 14.97 -4.78 -4.09
C ALA A 77 15.60 -6.11 -3.63
N VAL A 78 14.85 -7.21 -3.58
CA VAL A 78 15.39 -8.51 -3.15
C VAL A 78 16.11 -9.29 -4.26
N GLU A 79 16.05 -8.84 -5.51
CA GLU A 79 16.74 -9.47 -6.62
C GLU A 79 18.27 -9.45 -6.41
N GLY A 80 18.92 -10.56 -6.71
CA GLY A 80 20.38 -10.70 -6.57
C GLY A 80 20.90 -10.90 -5.14
N HIS A 81 20.03 -10.81 -4.12
CA HIS A 81 20.39 -11.13 -2.74
C HIS A 81 20.02 -12.58 -2.40
N GLU A 82 20.95 -13.32 -1.78
CA GLU A 82 20.75 -14.75 -1.49
C GLU A 82 20.38 -15.01 -0.01
N THR A 83 20.73 -14.10 0.90
CA THR A 83 20.52 -14.27 2.34
C THR A 83 19.28 -13.53 2.84
N PHE A 84 18.68 -14.04 3.93
CA PHE A 84 17.54 -13.36 4.58
C PHE A 84 17.91 -11.94 5.01
N LEU A 85 19.08 -11.79 5.64
CA LEU A 85 19.51 -10.50 6.18
C LEU A 85 19.68 -9.46 5.05
N ALA A 86 20.36 -9.81 3.96
CA ALA A 86 20.56 -8.90 2.82
C ALA A 86 19.24 -8.53 2.12
N LYS A 87 18.32 -9.51 1.95
CA LYS A 87 16.97 -9.24 1.40
C LYS A 87 16.16 -8.32 2.31
N PHE A 88 16.20 -8.55 3.61
CA PHE A 88 15.44 -7.75 4.56
C PHE A 88 15.99 -6.31 4.66
N GLU A 89 17.31 -6.14 4.67
CA GLU A 89 17.96 -4.83 4.59
C GLU A 89 17.54 -4.07 3.34
N ALA A 90 17.61 -4.71 2.16
CA ALA A 90 17.18 -4.11 0.89
C ALA A 90 15.69 -3.70 0.90
N ILE A 91 14.82 -4.47 1.54
CA ILE A 91 13.40 -4.10 1.72
C ILE A 91 13.26 -2.85 2.60
N LEU A 92 14.02 -2.75 3.70
CA LEU A 92 13.98 -1.59 4.58
C LEU A 92 14.47 -0.33 3.87
N ASP A 93 15.54 -0.43 3.09
CA ASP A 93 16.05 0.67 2.27
C ASP A 93 15.03 1.10 1.23
N ALA A 94 14.43 0.16 0.50
CA ALA A 94 13.38 0.43 -0.48
C ALA A 94 12.14 1.09 0.16
N ALA A 95 11.73 0.63 1.35
CA ALA A 95 10.62 1.24 2.09
C ALA A 95 10.96 2.67 2.54
N HIS A 96 12.19 2.92 2.98
CA HIS A 96 12.68 4.24 3.34
C HIS A 96 12.69 5.19 2.13
N GLU A 97 13.27 4.75 1.00
CA GLU A 97 13.27 5.52 -0.26
C GLU A 97 11.86 5.91 -0.69
N MET A 98 10.93 4.94 -0.72
CA MET A 98 9.54 5.20 -1.07
C MET A 98 8.89 6.22 -0.13
N ASN A 99 9.21 6.19 1.15
CA ASN A 99 8.67 7.13 2.14
C ASN A 99 9.25 8.54 1.98
N VAL A 100 10.52 8.65 1.61
CA VAL A 100 11.17 9.94 1.28
C VAL A 100 10.59 10.53 -0.01
N GLU A 101 10.34 9.70 -1.03
CA GLU A 101 9.75 10.13 -2.29
C GLU A 101 8.28 10.54 -2.12
N ASP A 102 7.50 9.78 -1.37
CA ASP A 102 6.06 10.00 -1.19
C ASP A 102 5.54 9.41 0.14
N ALA A 103 5.61 10.21 1.18
CA ALA A 103 5.14 9.83 2.53
C ALA A 103 3.64 9.44 2.59
N SER A 104 2.83 9.81 1.58
CA SER A 104 1.41 9.44 1.56
C SER A 104 1.19 7.95 1.37
N VAL A 105 2.16 7.23 0.79
CA VAL A 105 2.10 5.76 0.62
C VAL A 105 2.11 5.07 1.98
N ALA A 106 3.11 5.35 2.82
CA ALA A 106 3.22 4.75 4.15
C ALA A 106 2.07 5.15 5.06
N ARG A 107 1.69 6.44 5.08
CA ARG A 107 0.54 6.94 5.85
C ARG A 107 -0.77 6.26 5.43
N PHE A 108 -0.99 6.05 4.13
CA PHE A 108 -2.18 5.36 3.66
C PHE A 108 -2.20 3.89 4.11
N VAL A 109 -1.06 3.18 4.05
CA VAL A 109 -0.95 1.80 4.57
C VAL A 109 -1.28 1.75 6.06
N GLY A 110 -0.81 2.71 6.85
CA GLY A 110 -1.18 2.87 8.26
C GLY A 110 -2.68 3.12 8.45
N ALA A 111 -3.27 4.04 7.66
CA ALA A 111 -4.70 4.36 7.70
C ALA A 111 -5.56 3.13 7.37
N VAL A 112 -5.19 2.31 6.37
CA VAL A 112 -5.92 1.07 6.02
C VAL A 112 -6.04 0.13 7.21
N ARG A 113 -4.99 -0.03 8.02
CA ARG A 113 -5.01 -0.89 9.21
C ARG A 113 -6.04 -0.39 10.24
N VAL A 114 -6.11 0.92 10.45
CA VAL A 114 -7.06 1.54 11.39
C VAL A 114 -8.49 1.46 10.86
N ASP A 115 -8.68 1.79 9.58
CA ASP A 115 -9.99 1.81 8.94
C ASP A 115 -10.56 0.38 8.85
N ALA A 116 -9.76 -0.63 8.48
CA ALA A 116 -10.18 -2.03 8.45
C ALA A 116 -10.58 -2.57 9.83
N ALA A 117 -9.96 -2.10 10.92
CA ALA A 117 -10.35 -2.48 12.27
C ALA A 117 -11.74 -1.94 12.68
N ARG A 118 -12.21 -0.86 12.02
CA ARG A 118 -13.51 -0.21 12.28
C ARG A 118 -14.61 -0.67 11.33
N HIS A 119 -14.25 -1.19 10.16
CA HIS A 119 -15.17 -1.54 9.07
C HIS A 119 -15.01 -3.00 8.66
N PRO A 120 -15.90 -3.93 9.10
CA PRO A 120 -15.79 -5.36 8.78
C PRO A 120 -15.75 -5.66 7.27
N ASP A 121 -16.53 -4.94 6.46
CA ASP A 121 -16.53 -5.09 4.99
C ASP A 121 -15.17 -4.73 4.38
N MET A 122 -14.52 -3.70 4.92
CA MET A 122 -13.17 -3.31 4.50
C MET A 122 -12.14 -4.33 4.97
N ALA A 123 -12.26 -4.86 6.19
CA ALA A 123 -11.40 -5.92 6.68
C ALA A 123 -11.43 -7.16 5.77
N ALA A 124 -12.62 -7.56 5.33
CA ALA A 124 -12.79 -8.67 4.38
C ALA A 124 -12.15 -8.34 3.01
N ALA A 125 -12.31 -7.11 2.53
CA ALA A 125 -11.78 -6.68 1.23
C ALA A 125 -10.24 -6.59 1.19
N VAL A 126 -9.58 -6.21 2.30
CA VAL A 126 -8.11 -6.14 2.37
C VAL A 126 -7.44 -7.47 2.68
N GLN A 127 -8.19 -8.51 3.06
CA GLN A 127 -7.64 -9.81 3.45
C GLN A 127 -6.78 -10.48 2.38
N PRO A 128 -7.13 -10.50 1.08
CA PRO A 128 -6.26 -11.08 0.05
C PRO A 128 -4.85 -10.47 0.04
N HIS A 129 -4.72 -9.17 0.20
CA HIS A 129 -3.43 -8.49 0.28
C HIS A 129 -2.66 -8.82 1.57
N ALA A 130 -3.37 -9.03 2.68
CA ALA A 130 -2.75 -9.50 3.92
C ALA A 130 -2.14 -10.90 3.76
N LEU A 131 -2.82 -11.80 3.03
CA LEU A 131 -2.31 -13.12 2.70
C LEU A 131 -1.11 -13.06 1.74
N GLN A 132 -1.17 -12.19 0.73
CA GLN A 132 -0.03 -11.97 -0.19
C GLN A 132 1.20 -11.47 0.57
N ARG A 133 1.03 -10.49 1.45
CA ARG A 133 2.10 -10.01 2.34
C ARG A 133 2.67 -11.13 3.18
N GLN A 134 1.81 -11.94 3.82
CA GLN A 134 2.24 -13.06 4.63
C GLN A 134 3.04 -14.07 3.82
N ALA A 135 2.60 -14.40 2.60
CA ALA A 135 3.30 -15.32 1.71
C ALA A 135 4.71 -14.80 1.36
N PHE A 136 4.81 -13.53 0.96
CA PHE A 136 6.08 -12.88 0.62
C PHE A 136 7.11 -12.97 1.76
N PHE A 137 6.74 -12.59 2.98
CA PHE A 137 7.67 -12.64 4.11
C PHE A 137 7.90 -14.05 4.63
N THR A 138 6.96 -14.98 4.44
CA THR A 138 7.17 -16.40 4.76
C THR A 138 8.28 -16.99 3.88
N GLU A 139 8.27 -16.68 2.58
CA GLU A 139 9.31 -17.11 1.64
C GLU A 139 10.70 -16.58 2.05
N LEU A 140 10.80 -15.31 2.43
CA LEU A 140 12.06 -14.75 2.95
C LEU A 140 12.55 -15.48 4.20
N ILE A 141 11.66 -15.77 5.14
CA ILE A 141 12.00 -16.52 6.37
C ILE A 141 12.45 -17.94 6.03
N ASP A 142 11.82 -18.59 5.03
CA ASP A 142 12.19 -19.93 4.58
C ASP A 142 13.61 -19.97 4.00
N ILE A 143 14.00 -18.94 3.23
CA ILE A 143 15.37 -18.75 2.75
C ILE A 143 16.34 -18.65 3.94
N GLY A 144 16.02 -17.81 4.93
CA GLY A 144 16.86 -17.64 6.12
C GLY A 144 16.98 -18.92 6.96
N ILE A 145 15.93 -19.75 7.01
CA ILE A 145 15.99 -21.05 7.68
C ILE A 145 16.87 -22.03 6.88
N ALA A 146 16.70 -22.08 5.57
CA ALA A 146 17.49 -22.96 4.71
C ALA A 146 18.98 -22.63 4.75
N ASN A 147 19.33 -21.34 4.86
CA ASN A 147 20.71 -20.86 4.96
C ASN A 147 21.28 -20.91 6.38
N GLY A 148 20.50 -21.33 7.39
CA GLY A 148 20.93 -21.38 8.79
C GLY A 148 21.00 -20.03 9.52
N GLU A 149 20.53 -18.94 8.91
CA GLU A 149 20.46 -17.61 9.51
C GLU A 149 19.36 -17.53 10.58
N ILE A 150 18.25 -18.25 10.38
CA ILE A 150 17.10 -18.30 11.27
C ILE A 150 16.91 -19.72 11.76
N SER A 151 16.87 -19.91 13.09
CA SER A 151 16.48 -21.21 13.64
C SER A 151 15.00 -21.49 13.34
N PRO A 152 14.62 -22.71 12.88
CA PRO A 152 13.22 -23.08 12.61
C PRO A 152 12.27 -22.80 13.78
N LYS A 153 12.75 -22.94 15.03
CA LYS A 153 11.97 -22.63 16.25
C LYS A 153 11.61 -21.17 16.40
N ASN A 154 12.34 -20.27 15.73
CA ASN A 154 12.15 -18.82 15.81
C ASN A 154 11.25 -18.27 14.67
N ARG A 155 10.74 -19.12 13.76
CA ARG A 155 9.91 -18.72 12.62
C ARG A 155 8.81 -17.72 13.00
N LEU A 156 7.97 -18.06 13.97
CA LEU A 156 6.85 -17.20 14.40
C LEU A 156 7.32 -15.88 15.02
N MET A 157 8.41 -15.93 15.79
CA MET A 157 9.01 -14.74 16.38
C MET A 157 9.57 -13.80 15.31
N THR A 158 10.27 -14.35 14.31
CA THR A 158 10.78 -13.58 13.18
C THR A 158 9.64 -12.95 12.37
N GLN A 159 8.57 -13.70 12.12
CA GLN A 159 7.39 -13.18 11.43
C GLN A 159 6.75 -12.00 12.20
N ALA A 160 6.59 -12.15 13.52
CA ALA A 160 6.06 -11.08 14.38
C ALA A 160 6.98 -9.85 14.40
N PHE A 161 8.30 -10.06 14.43
CA PHE A 161 9.29 -9.00 14.36
C PHE A 161 9.21 -8.22 13.06
N ILE A 162 9.18 -8.91 11.91
CA ILE A 162 9.03 -8.26 10.58
C ILE A 162 7.76 -7.40 10.57
N LEU A 163 6.63 -7.95 11.01
CA LEU A 163 5.36 -7.22 11.04
C LEU A 163 5.45 -5.97 11.93
N ALA A 164 6.08 -6.07 13.10
CA ALA A 164 6.27 -4.94 14.00
C ALA A 164 7.14 -3.83 13.36
N VAL A 165 8.22 -4.21 12.67
CA VAL A 165 9.08 -3.25 11.95
C VAL A 165 8.31 -2.56 10.84
N LEU A 166 7.56 -3.31 10.01
CA LEU A 166 6.75 -2.74 8.93
C LEU A 166 5.68 -1.78 9.45
N ILE A 167 5.01 -2.11 10.56
CA ILE A 167 4.06 -1.21 11.21
C ILE A 167 4.79 0.06 11.68
N GLY A 168 5.94 -0.07 12.33
CA GLY A 168 6.72 1.08 12.80
C GLY A 168 7.13 2.03 11.68
N LEU A 169 7.46 1.51 10.51
CA LEU A 169 7.79 2.33 9.33
C LEU A 169 6.59 3.16 8.84
N THR A 170 5.36 2.65 8.97
CA THR A 170 4.16 3.41 8.58
C THR A 170 3.73 4.45 9.61
N ASP A 171 4.08 4.26 10.87
CA ASP A 171 3.73 5.19 11.96
C ASP A 171 4.78 6.32 12.12
N ALA A 172 5.98 6.15 11.55
CA ALA A 172 7.08 7.13 11.60
C ALA A 172 7.06 8.15 10.43
N SER A 173 6.04 8.10 9.56
CA SER A 173 5.95 8.86 8.30
C SER A 173 5.22 10.19 8.42
#